data_b27ec923855a06a0cc9db1f447c7cf32
#
_entry.id   b27ec923855a06a0cc9db1f447c7cf32
#
_cell.length_a   1.000
_cell.length_b   1.000
_cell.length_c   1.000
_cell.angle_alpha   90.00
_cell.angle_beta   90.00
_cell.angle_gamma   90.00
#
_symmetry.space_group_name_H-M   'P 1'
#
loop_
_entity.id
_entity.type
_entity.pdbx_description
1 polymer ?
#
loop_
_entity_poly.entity_id
_entity_poly.type
_entity_poly.pdbx_seq_one_letter_code
_entity_poly.pdbx_strand_id
1 'polypeptide(L)'
;MVDLTKHMKKGLVEQKPGQILAFAAYTNKIPDIIKFTIGEPDFNTPEHIKKAAEASIANNHSHYAPSNGTPGLRKAAADFLAEKYGQKYDPSEILITNGVTESIYDFLTAVLNPGDVVLVPTPIFPLYIGDALSMGATVEQIDTSDDDFKLTPDKLQAALDKYGDRVKALVMNYPTNPTGVMYTQDELDALADVVRDKPIFVLADEIYSELNYDQPHASMEKTLHDQVVLMNGVSKAWAMTGYRIGVVAAPKPILDQIAKIHQAITTTEPTPMQDAAEEALANGKADVLPMKKEFQKRRDVLYDGLTKLGFECVKPKGAFYIFAKIPAGLEQDDTKFIYDLAEKGRVAVVAGSFFAKGGEGYIRLSYAISMDNIKEGLKRLEQYVKENKA
;
A
#
# COMPACT_ATOMS: atom_id res chain seq x y z
N MET A 1 26.28 16.57 -27.33
CA MET A 1 24.92 16.70 -26.77
C MET A 1 25.02 17.47 -25.45
N VAL A 2 24.16 18.46 -25.23
CA VAL A 2 24.12 19.17 -23.94
C VAL A 2 23.48 18.25 -22.92
N ASP A 3 24.14 18.01 -21.80
CA ASP A 3 23.57 17.25 -20.69
C ASP A 3 22.67 18.18 -19.85
N LEU A 4 21.35 18.05 -20.01
CA LEU A 4 20.36 18.83 -19.31
C LEU A 4 19.96 18.23 -17.94
N THR A 5 20.42 17.01 -17.60
CA THR A 5 20.04 16.35 -16.33
C THR A 5 20.46 17.18 -15.11
N LYS A 6 21.59 17.88 -15.20
CA LYS A 6 22.11 18.78 -14.14
C LYS A 6 21.20 19.97 -13.84
N HIS A 7 20.25 20.30 -14.74
CA HIS A 7 19.30 21.38 -14.60
C HIS A 7 17.92 20.89 -14.16
N MET A 8 17.75 19.58 -13.98
CA MET A 8 16.50 18.99 -13.47
C MET A 8 16.40 19.14 -11.95
N LYS A 9 15.18 18.90 -11.43
CA LYS A 9 14.91 18.98 -9.99
C LYS A 9 15.82 18.01 -9.22
N LYS A 10 16.64 18.54 -8.30
CA LYS A 10 17.68 17.80 -7.58
C LYS A 10 17.13 16.57 -6.88
N GLY A 11 16.01 16.69 -6.16
CA GLY A 11 15.37 15.59 -5.45
C GLY A 11 14.92 14.43 -6.35
N LEU A 12 14.72 14.68 -7.66
CA LEU A 12 14.41 13.60 -8.63
C LEU A 12 15.68 12.97 -9.19
N VAL A 13 16.71 13.78 -9.47
CA VAL A 13 17.98 13.28 -10.03
C VAL A 13 18.71 12.38 -9.04
N GLU A 14 18.59 12.68 -7.75
CA GLU A 14 19.24 11.91 -6.67
C GLU A 14 18.46 10.64 -6.28
N GLN A 15 17.21 10.49 -6.71
CA GLN A 15 16.44 9.27 -6.44
C GLN A 15 17.00 8.09 -7.23
N LYS A 16 17.16 6.97 -6.53
CA LYS A 16 17.50 5.71 -7.21
C LYS A 16 16.29 5.21 -8.01
N PRO A 17 16.51 4.60 -9.20
CA PRO A 17 15.44 3.90 -9.92
C PRO A 17 14.73 2.90 -9.01
N GLY A 18 13.42 2.72 -9.19
CA GLY A 18 12.63 1.81 -8.37
C GLY A 18 13.19 0.38 -8.38
N GLN A 19 13.88 0.01 -7.31
CA GLN A 19 14.59 -1.28 -7.20
C GLN A 19 13.66 -2.48 -7.37
N ILE A 20 12.40 -2.38 -6.89
CA ILE A 20 11.39 -3.42 -7.05
C ILE A 20 11.09 -3.66 -8.54
N LEU A 21 10.91 -2.58 -9.32
CA LEU A 21 10.65 -2.69 -10.76
C LEU A 21 11.88 -3.19 -11.53
N ALA A 22 13.07 -2.74 -11.16
CA ALA A 22 14.32 -3.20 -11.77
C ALA A 22 14.52 -4.71 -11.53
N PHE A 23 14.29 -5.19 -10.32
CA PHE A 23 14.36 -6.62 -10.00
C PHE A 23 13.27 -7.43 -10.71
N ALA A 24 12.04 -6.91 -10.80
CA ALA A 24 10.97 -7.55 -11.57
C ALA A 24 11.35 -7.70 -13.06
N ALA A 25 11.93 -6.66 -13.68
CA ALA A 25 12.41 -6.70 -15.05
C ALA A 25 13.57 -7.71 -15.25
N TYR A 26 14.45 -7.84 -14.26
CA TYR A 26 15.51 -8.85 -14.24
C TYR A 26 14.93 -10.27 -14.20
N THR A 27 14.04 -10.55 -13.25
CA THR A 27 13.46 -11.89 -13.05
C THR A 27 12.54 -12.32 -14.19
N ASN A 28 11.98 -11.38 -14.97
CA ASN A 28 11.21 -11.68 -16.18
C ASN A 28 12.02 -12.40 -17.25
N LYS A 29 13.36 -12.32 -17.22
CA LYS A 29 14.25 -12.98 -18.16
C LYS A 29 14.63 -14.41 -17.75
N ILE A 30 14.31 -14.81 -16.53
CA ILE A 30 14.66 -16.12 -15.97
C ILE A 30 13.52 -17.10 -16.27
N PRO A 31 13.76 -18.18 -17.05
CA PRO A 31 12.72 -19.14 -17.38
C PRO A 31 12.25 -19.90 -16.14
N ASP A 32 10.98 -20.28 -16.13
CA ASP A 32 10.34 -21.12 -15.10
C ASP A 32 10.46 -20.62 -13.65
N ILE A 33 10.70 -19.32 -13.48
CA ILE A 33 10.81 -18.70 -12.14
C ILE A 33 9.42 -18.56 -11.49
N ILE A 34 9.31 -18.96 -10.24
CA ILE A 34 8.13 -18.71 -9.39
C ILE A 34 8.25 -17.33 -8.77
N LYS A 35 7.26 -16.45 -9.02
CA LYS A 35 7.30 -15.05 -8.59
C LYS A 35 6.39 -14.77 -7.40
N PHE A 36 6.98 -14.52 -6.24
CA PHE A 36 6.33 -13.96 -5.05
C PHE A 36 6.45 -12.42 -4.98
N THR A 37 6.86 -11.78 -6.09
CA THR A 37 7.12 -10.33 -6.14
C THR A 37 5.87 -9.49 -6.41
N ILE A 38 4.79 -10.10 -6.89
CA ILE A 38 3.60 -9.43 -7.42
C ILE A 38 2.81 -8.77 -6.28
N GLY A 39 2.41 -7.52 -6.48
CA GLY A 39 1.64 -6.74 -5.52
C GLY A 39 0.16 -6.54 -5.92
N GLU A 40 -0.42 -7.51 -6.62
CA GLU A 40 -1.82 -7.47 -7.07
C GLU A 40 -2.49 -8.83 -6.94
N PRO A 41 -3.83 -8.88 -6.73
CA PRO A 41 -4.59 -10.12 -6.71
C PRO A 41 -4.49 -10.88 -8.03
N ASP A 42 -4.34 -12.20 -7.97
CA ASP A 42 -4.37 -13.10 -9.14
C ASP A 42 -5.79 -13.53 -9.55
N PHE A 43 -6.81 -12.90 -8.95
CA PHE A 43 -8.21 -13.12 -9.26
C PHE A 43 -8.68 -12.19 -10.38
N ASN A 44 -9.72 -12.62 -11.07
CA ASN A 44 -10.41 -11.75 -12.01
C ASN A 44 -11.40 -10.82 -11.27
N THR A 45 -11.56 -9.62 -11.81
CA THR A 45 -12.66 -8.73 -11.40
C THR A 45 -14.01 -9.44 -11.56
N PRO A 46 -14.95 -9.34 -10.59
CA PRO A 46 -16.28 -9.94 -10.67
C PRO A 46 -17.04 -9.55 -11.94
N GLU A 47 -17.85 -10.48 -12.46
CA GLU A 47 -18.46 -10.35 -13.79
C GLU A 47 -19.42 -9.16 -13.88
N HIS A 48 -20.24 -8.91 -12.84
CA HIS A 48 -21.17 -7.76 -12.86
C HIS A 48 -20.45 -6.42 -12.88
N ILE A 49 -19.26 -6.32 -12.27
CA ILE A 49 -18.43 -5.11 -12.28
C ILE A 49 -17.87 -4.87 -13.70
N LYS A 50 -17.41 -5.93 -14.38
CA LYS A 50 -16.98 -5.83 -15.78
C LYS A 50 -18.11 -5.37 -16.69
N LYS A 51 -19.31 -5.95 -16.49
CA LYS A 51 -20.51 -5.56 -17.25
C LYS A 51 -20.91 -4.10 -17.02
N ALA A 52 -20.70 -3.55 -15.83
CA ALA A 52 -20.93 -2.13 -15.58
C ALA A 52 -20.02 -1.25 -16.44
N ALA A 53 -18.72 -1.58 -16.56
CA ALA A 53 -17.81 -0.89 -17.46
C ALA A 53 -18.20 -1.02 -18.93
N GLU A 54 -18.56 -2.23 -19.37
CA GLU A 54 -19.02 -2.51 -20.75
C GLU A 54 -20.28 -1.71 -21.08
N ALA A 55 -21.26 -1.69 -20.18
CA ALA A 55 -22.50 -0.92 -20.32
C ALA A 55 -22.23 0.60 -20.40
N SER A 56 -21.32 1.11 -19.58
CA SER A 56 -20.90 2.51 -19.63
C SER A 56 -20.37 2.89 -21.00
N ILE A 57 -19.47 2.08 -21.57
CA ILE A 57 -18.93 2.29 -22.91
C ILE A 57 -20.05 2.21 -23.97
N ALA A 58 -20.92 1.20 -23.89
CA ALA A 58 -22.02 1.00 -24.83
C ALA A 58 -23.04 2.16 -24.80
N ASN A 59 -23.23 2.78 -23.63
CA ASN A 59 -24.13 3.91 -23.43
C ASN A 59 -23.47 5.28 -23.72
N ASN A 60 -22.25 5.29 -24.27
CA ASN A 60 -21.50 6.49 -24.63
C ASN A 60 -21.18 7.40 -23.42
N HIS A 61 -20.88 6.86 -22.26
CA HIS A 61 -20.32 7.61 -21.11
C HIS A 61 -18.85 7.97 -21.40
N SER A 62 -18.63 8.76 -22.47
CA SER A 62 -17.30 9.09 -23.03
C SER A 62 -16.89 10.55 -22.79
N HIS A 63 -17.72 11.31 -22.08
CA HIS A 63 -17.45 12.71 -21.76
C HIS A 63 -16.82 12.84 -20.37
N TYR A 64 -16.24 14.00 -20.06
CA TYR A 64 -15.69 14.28 -18.75
C TYR A 64 -16.75 14.14 -17.65
N ALA A 65 -16.43 13.34 -16.65
CA ALA A 65 -17.14 13.35 -15.39
C ALA A 65 -16.78 14.60 -14.56
N PRO A 66 -17.54 14.94 -13.51
CA PRO A 66 -17.09 15.93 -12.54
C PRO A 66 -15.70 15.59 -11.99
N SER A 67 -14.87 16.61 -11.80
CA SER A 67 -13.46 16.40 -11.37
C SER A 67 -13.33 15.60 -10.09
N ASN A 68 -14.22 15.78 -9.11
CA ASN A 68 -14.19 15.00 -7.87
C ASN A 68 -14.77 13.58 -8.01
N GLY A 69 -15.11 13.15 -9.21
CA GLY A 69 -15.76 11.87 -9.50
C GLY A 69 -17.28 11.99 -9.67
N THR A 70 -17.88 10.95 -10.26
CA THR A 70 -19.34 10.89 -10.47
C THR A 70 -20.10 10.94 -9.14
N PRO A 71 -21.27 11.59 -9.09
CA PRO A 71 -22.05 11.66 -7.85
C PRO A 71 -22.44 10.27 -7.31
N GLY A 72 -22.72 9.31 -8.20
CA GLY A 72 -23.05 7.92 -7.84
C GLY A 72 -21.90 7.23 -7.15
N LEU A 73 -20.68 7.29 -7.73
CA LEU A 73 -19.50 6.67 -7.15
C LEU A 73 -19.10 7.32 -5.81
N ARG A 74 -19.15 8.67 -5.69
CA ARG A 74 -18.87 9.34 -4.42
C ARG A 74 -19.84 8.93 -3.32
N LYS A 75 -21.15 8.81 -3.67
CA LYS A 75 -22.14 8.31 -2.73
C LYS A 75 -21.89 6.85 -2.35
N ALA A 76 -21.62 5.99 -3.32
CA ALA A 76 -21.32 4.57 -3.07
C ALA A 76 -20.08 4.39 -2.17
N ALA A 77 -19.07 5.24 -2.35
CA ALA A 77 -17.86 5.24 -1.51
C ALA A 77 -18.17 5.69 -0.07
N ALA A 78 -18.93 6.78 0.11
CA ALA A 78 -19.36 7.25 1.43
C ALA A 78 -20.21 6.19 2.16
N ASP A 79 -21.19 5.60 1.49
CA ASP A 79 -22.04 4.55 2.04
C ASP A 79 -21.21 3.30 2.42
N PHE A 80 -20.27 2.89 1.57
CA PHE A 80 -19.39 1.75 1.85
C PHE A 80 -18.55 1.98 3.11
N LEU A 81 -17.90 3.13 3.24
CA LEU A 81 -17.10 3.49 4.41
C LEU A 81 -17.95 3.52 5.69
N ALA A 82 -19.13 4.10 5.62
CA ALA A 82 -20.06 4.16 6.74
C ALA A 82 -20.56 2.76 7.19
N GLU A 83 -20.98 1.93 6.24
CA GLU A 83 -21.54 0.61 6.53
C GLU A 83 -20.49 -0.39 7.01
N LYS A 84 -19.29 -0.37 6.40
CA LYS A 84 -18.26 -1.36 6.70
C LYS A 84 -17.43 -0.99 7.92
N TYR A 85 -17.14 0.29 8.11
CA TYR A 85 -16.15 0.73 9.10
C TYR A 85 -16.72 1.76 10.10
N GLY A 86 -17.94 2.28 9.86
CA GLY A 86 -18.53 3.34 10.68
C GLY A 86 -17.94 4.72 10.41
N GLN A 87 -17.15 4.87 9.35
CA GLN A 87 -16.52 6.13 8.91
C GLN A 87 -17.53 6.96 8.14
N LYS A 88 -17.94 8.08 8.69
CA LYS A 88 -19.06 8.87 8.16
C LYS A 88 -18.55 10.12 7.43
N TYR A 89 -18.72 10.12 6.12
CA TYR A 89 -18.42 11.25 5.25
C TYR A 89 -19.64 11.62 4.41
N ASP A 90 -19.86 12.91 4.19
CA ASP A 90 -20.77 13.37 3.16
C ASP A 90 -20.16 13.07 1.77
N PRO A 91 -20.94 12.73 0.74
CA PRO A 91 -20.41 12.55 -0.61
C PRO A 91 -19.61 13.74 -1.15
N SER A 92 -19.78 14.97 -0.63
CA SER A 92 -18.95 16.12 -0.96
C SER A 92 -17.55 16.10 -0.30
N GLU A 93 -17.33 15.22 0.64
CA GLU A 93 -16.07 14.92 1.33
C GLU A 93 -15.33 13.72 0.72
N ILE A 94 -15.77 13.26 -0.46
CA ILE A 94 -15.16 12.18 -1.23
C ILE A 94 -14.56 12.73 -2.53
N LEU A 95 -13.31 12.36 -2.81
CA LEU A 95 -12.61 12.59 -4.05
C LEU A 95 -12.21 11.26 -4.67
N ILE A 96 -12.50 11.10 -5.96
CA ILE A 96 -12.05 9.93 -6.74
C ILE A 96 -10.75 10.29 -7.45
N THR A 97 -9.80 9.38 -7.47
CA THR A 97 -8.45 9.57 -8.00
C THR A 97 -8.00 8.40 -8.86
N ASN A 98 -6.93 8.58 -9.64
CA ASN A 98 -6.34 7.53 -10.48
C ASN A 98 -5.55 6.50 -9.63
N GLY A 99 -6.30 5.79 -8.77
CA GLY A 99 -5.79 4.91 -7.74
C GLY A 99 -5.16 5.67 -6.57
N VAL A 100 -4.97 4.97 -5.46
CA VAL A 100 -4.36 5.55 -4.23
C VAL A 100 -2.95 6.11 -4.47
N THR A 101 -2.26 5.65 -5.51
CA THR A 101 -0.96 6.22 -5.92
C THR A 101 -1.04 7.72 -6.22
N GLU A 102 -2.08 8.15 -6.97
CA GLU A 102 -2.33 9.58 -7.19
C GLU A 102 -2.76 10.27 -5.89
N SER A 103 -3.65 9.64 -5.12
CA SER A 103 -4.12 10.20 -3.84
C SER A 103 -2.95 10.61 -2.93
N ILE A 104 -1.92 9.76 -2.83
CA ILE A 104 -0.72 10.02 -2.02
C ILE A 104 0.02 11.24 -2.56
N TYR A 105 0.24 11.30 -3.86
CA TYR A 105 0.93 12.41 -4.51
C TYR A 105 0.18 13.74 -4.33
N ASP A 106 -1.14 13.73 -4.55
CA ASP A 106 -2.00 14.92 -4.39
C ASP A 106 -1.98 15.45 -2.97
N PHE A 107 -2.14 14.54 -1.99
CA PHE A 107 -2.08 14.90 -0.57
C PHE A 107 -0.73 15.52 -0.21
N LEU A 108 0.37 14.81 -0.50
CA LEU A 108 1.71 15.29 -0.14
C LEU A 108 2.03 16.63 -0.84
N THR A 109 1.59 16.80 -2.09
CA THR A 109 1.74 18.07 -2.83
C THR A 109 0.93 19.20 -2.19
N ALA A 110 -0.26 18.90 -1.68
CA ALA A 110 -1.14 19.92 -1.07
C ALA A 110 -0.65 20.38 0.32
N VAL A 111 0.05 19.51 1.08
CA VAL A 111 0.39 19.79 2.48
C VAL A 111 1.85 20.15 2.72
N LEU A 112 2.77 19.79 1.82
CA LEU A 112 4.20 19.94 2.04
C LEU A 112 4.80 21.17 1.37
N ASN A 113 5.60 21.91 2.14
CA ASN A 113 6.54 22.88 1.62
C ASN A 113 7.98 22.32 1.72
N PRO A 114 8.94 22.84 0.92
CA PRO A 114 10.33 22.48 1.08
C PRO A 114 10.84 22.71 2.52
N GLY A 115 11.45 21.69 3.11
CA GLY A 115 11.94 21.71 4.49
C GLY A 115 10.95 21.23 5.56
N ASP A 116 9.69 21.03 5.23
CA ASP A 116 8.74 20.34 6.11
C ASP A 116 9.17 18.89 6.36
N VAL A 117 8.66 18.28 7.42
CA VAL A 117 8.99 16.91 7.82
C VAL A 117 7.77 16.01 7.71
N VAL A 118 7.95 14.84 7.10
CA VAL A 118 6.99 13.74 7.07
C VAL A 118 7.52 12.60 7.93
N LEU A 119 6.72 12.13 8.88
CA LEU A 119 7.02 10.94 9.68
C LEU A 119 6.51 9.69 8.96
N VAL A 120 7.37 8.72 8.76
CA VAL A 120 7.06 7.50 8.02
C VAL A 120 7.55 6.29 8.81
N PRO A 121 6.64 5.50 9.42
CA PRO A 121 7.00 4.20 9.99
C PRO A 121 7.53 3.27 8.90
N THR A 122 8.66 2.66 9.14
CA THR A 122 9.33 1.76 8.17
C THR A 122 9.61 0.39 8.81
N PRO A 123 9.67 -0.70 8.00
CA PRO A 123 9.60 -0.77 6.53
C PRO A 123 8.20 -0.48 5.97
N ILE A 124 8.14 0.17 4.81
CA ILE A 124 6.89 0.58 4.14
C ILE A 124 7.07 0.59 2.62
N PHE A 125 5.98 0.63 1.87
CA PHE A 125 6.02 0.80 0.42
C PHE A 125 6.72 2.13 0.07
N PRO A 126 7.77 2.14 -0.79
CA PRO A 126 8.69 3.26 -0.94
C PRO A 126 8.10 4.52 -1.59
N LEU A 127 6.89 4.45 -2.15
CA LEU A 127 6.24 5.58 -2.83
C LEU A 127 6.11 6.80 -1.92
N TYR A 128 5.67 6.63 -0.68
CA TYR A 128 5.48 7.73 0.27
C TYR A 128 6.77 8.54 0.50
N ILE A 129 7.88 7.83 0.61
CA ILE A 129 9.21 8.42 0.81
C ILE A 129 9.65 9.16 -0.45
N GLY A 130 9.51 8.52 -1.62
CA GLY A 130 9.91 9.08 -2.91
C GLY A 130 9.17 10.37 -3.24
N ASP A 131 7.85 10.38 -3.06
CA ASP A 131 7.02 11.54 -3.34
C ASP A 131 7.34 12.70 -2.39
N ALA A 132 7.43 12.47 -1.08
CA ALA A 132 7.78 13.51 -0.11
C ALA A 132 9.16 14.13 -0.40
N LEU A 133 10.18 13.30 -0.70
CA LEU A 133 11.51 13.79 -1.08
C LEU A 133 11.46 14.61 -2.38
N SER A 134 10.62 14.21 -3.33
CA SER A 134 10.46 14.95 -4.60
C SER A 134 9.91 16.36 -4.39
N MET A 135 9.16 16.58 -3.31
CA MET A 135 8.62 17.88 -2.93
C MET A 135 9.58 18.73 -2.11
N GLY A 136 10.77 18.19 -1.79
CA GLY A 136 11.80 18.89 -1.00
C GLY A 136 11.56 18.78 0.52
N ALA A 137 10.70 17.88 0.95
CA ALA A 137 10.49 17.59 2.36
C ALA A 137 11.61 16.71 2.92
N THR A 138 11.76 16.72 4.24
CA THR A 138 12.56 15.77 5.00
C THR A 138 11.69 14.59 5.38
N VAL A 139 12.15 13.35 5.16
CA VAL A 139 11.46 12.16 5.61
C VAL A 139 12.17 11.57 6.82
N GLU A 140 11.50 11.56 7.96
CA GLU A 140 11.96 10.80 9.13
C GLU A 140 11.42 9.39 9.05
N GLN A 141 12.33 8.45 8.83
CA GLN A 141 12.03 7.02 8.79
C GLN A 141 12.09 6.45 10.21
N ILE A 142 10.94 6.15 10.79
CA ILE A 142 10.82 5.58 12.13
C ILE A 142 10.88 4.06 12.01
N ASP A 143 12.00 3.48 12.40
CA ASP A 143 12.21 2.03 12.38
C ASP A 143 11.30 1.33 13.38
N THR A 144 10.49 0.40 12.90
CA THR A 144 9.53 -0.38 13.67
C THR A 144 9.89 -1.87 13.76
N SER A 145 11.07 -2.26 13.25
CA SER A 145 11.46 -3.68 13.16
C SER A 145 11.58 -4.38 14.52
N ASP A 146 11.91 -3.63 15.57
CA ASP A 146 12.01 -4.14 16.93
C ASP A 146 10.66 -4.24 17.68
N ASP A 147 9.57 -3.71 17.08
CA ASP A 147 8.23 -3.66 17.67
C ASP A 147 7.21 -4.41 16.79
N ASP A 148 7.58 -5.58 16.30
CA ASP A 148 6.75 -6.40 15.40
C ASP A 148 6.23 -5.61 14.18
N PHE A 149 7.02 -4.65 13.69
CA PHE A 149 6.71 -3.74 12.58
C PHE A 149 5.52 -2.81 12.85
N LYS A 150 5.28 -2.46 14.10
CA LYS A 150 4.27 -1.48 14.51
C LYS A 150 4.91 -0.22 15.05
N LEU A 151 4.39 0.93 14.65
CA LEU A 151 4.73 2.20 15.30
C LEU A 151 4.22 2.19 16.74
N THR A 152 5.06 2.62 17.69
CA THR A 152 4.67 2.80 19.07
C THR A 152 4.50 4.28 19.42
N PRO A 153 3.67 4.62 20.44
CA PRO A 153 3.52 6.01 20.91
C PRO A 153 4.86 6.65 21.30
N ASP A 154 5.76 5.91 21.95
CA ASP A 154 7.06 6.43 22.37
C ASP A 154 7.96 6.80 21.19
N LYS A 155 8.01 5.95 20.15
CA LYS A 155 8.76 6.25 18.92
C LYS A 155 8.18 7.44 18.18
N LEU A 156 6.85 7.54 18.13
CA LEU A 156 6.16 8.69 17.53
C LEU A 156 6.45 9.97 18.31
N GLN A 157 6.35 9.95 19.63
CA GLN A 157 6.64 11.11 20.47
C GLN A 157 8.11 11.55 20.32
N ALA A 158 9.05 10.62 20.32
CA ALA A 158 10.47 10.94 20.11
C ALA A 158 10.74 11.62 18.74
N ALA A 159 10.05 11.19 17.68
CA ALA A 159 10.16 11.85 16.39
C ALA A 159 9.55 13.26 16.39
N LEU A 160 8.43 13.45 17.08
CA LEU A 160 7.82 14.78 17.26
C LEU A 160 8.73 15.72 18.06
N ASP A 161 9.33 15.25 19.14
CA ASP A 161 10.27 16.03 19.98
C ASP A 161 11.51 16.46 19.18
N LYS A 162 11.97 15.59 18.27
CA LYS A 162 13.14 15.86 17.39
C LYS A 162 12.88 16.96 16.38
N TYR A 163 11.70 17.02 15.80
CA TYR A 163 11.41 17.91 14.67
C TYR A 163 10.45 19.06 14.97
N GLY A 164 9.67 18.97 16.05
CA GLY A 164 8.75 20.02 16.50
C GLY A 164 7.75 20.45 15.42
N ASP A 165 7.55 21.75 15.28
CA ASP A 165 6.58 22.35 14.35
C ASP A 165 6.87 22.13 12.86
N ARG A 166 8.03 21.54 12.53
CA ARG A 166 8.36 21.15 11.15
C ARG A 166 7.60 19.92 10.68
N VAL A 167 7.08 19.10 11.62
CA VAL A 167 6.28 17.93 11.27
C VAL A 167 4.95 18.36 10.71
N LYS A 168 4.63 17.95 9.48
CA LYS A 168 3.37 18.26 8.80
C LYS A 168 2.47 17.06 8.61
N ALA A 169 3.06 15.87 8.43
CA ALA A 169 2.28 14.67 8.20
C ALA A 169 2.90 13.45 8.87
N LEU A 170 2.03 12.54 9.33
CA LEU A 170 2.31 11.16 9.67
C LEU A 170 1.69 10.27 8.59
N VAL A 171 2.48 9.37 8.01
CA VAL A 171 1.98 8.37 7.06
C VAL A 171 1.71 7.07 7.81
N MET A 172 0.51 6.54 7.65
CA MET A 172 0.11 5.25 8.20
C MET A 172 -0.49 4.38 7.09
N ASN A 173 0.05 3.18 6.88
CA ASN A 173 -0.49 2.18 5.95
C ASN A 173 -0.82 0.91 6.73
N TYR A 174 -2.11 0.57 6.80
CA TYR A 174 -2.58 -0.62 7.52
C TYR A 174 -3.89 -1.17 6.93
N PRO A 175 -3.93 -2.48 6.65
CA PRO A 175 -2.85 -3.49 6.72
C PRO A 175 -1.63 -3.09 5.90
N THR A 176 -0.43 -3.36 6.43
CA THR A 176 0.82 -2.78 5.91
C THR A 176 1.38 -3.58 4.73
N ASN A 177 1.86 -2.90 3.71
CA ASN A 177 2.82 -3.41 2.74
C ASN A 177 4.22 -2.89 3.14
N PRO A 178 5.21 -3.74 3.54
CA PRO A 178 5.37 -5.16 3.16
C PRO A 178 4.98 -6.19 4.22
N THR A 179 4.65 -5.82 5.44
CA THR A 179 4.68 -6.73 6.60
C THR A 179 3.37 -7.48 6.85
N GLY A 180 2.25 -6.98 6.32
CA GLY A 180 0.92 -7.54 6.57
C GLY A 180 0.42 -7.36 8.01
N VAL A 181 1.11 -6.55 8.82
CA VAL A 181 0.66 -6.25 10.18
C VAL A 181 -0.58 -5.35 10.18
N MET A 182 -1.35 -5.47 11.24
CA MET A 182 -2.54 -4.66 11.50
C MET A 182 -2.48 -4.13 12.93
N TYR A 183 -3.08 -2.98 13.13
CA TYR A 183 -3.27 -2.40 14.46
C TYR A 183 -4.64 -2.78 15.01
N THR A 184 -4.76 -2.87 16.34
CA THR A 184 -6.05 -2.83 17.04
C THR A 184 -6.54 -1.38 17.16
N GLN A 185 -7.81 -1.17 17.49
CA GLN A 185 -8.31 0.18 17.70
C GLN A 185 -7.58 0.87 18.86
N ASP A 186 -7.34 0.15 19.96
CA ASP A 186 -6.62 0.69 21.13
C ASP A 186 -5.18 1.13 20.79
N GLU A 187 -4.48 0.37 19.93
CA GLU A 187 -3.15 0.76 19.45
C GLU A 187 -3.20 2.03 18.59
N LEU A 188 -4.21 2.16 17.72
CA LEU A 188 -4.39 3.36 16.91
C LEU A 188 -4.84 4.56 17.74
N ASP A 189 -5.68 4.36 18.75
CA ASP A 189 -6.13 5.41 19.67
C ASP A 189 -4.95 5.95 20.50
N ALA A 190 -4.05 5.08 20.95
CA ALA A 190 -2.83 5.48 21.65
C ALA A 190 -1.89 6.32 20.75
N LEU A 191 -1.77 5.99 19.47
CA LEU A 191 -1.04 6.81 18.50
C LEU A 191 -1.75 8.13 18.20
N ALA A 192 -3.08 8.09 18.12
CA ALA A 192 -3.92 9.27 17.91
C ALA A 192 -3.76 10.29 19.04
N ASP A 193 -3.69 9.82 20.29
CA ASP A 193 -3.50 10.70 21.46
C ASP A 193 -2.17 11.47 21.41
N VAL A 194 -1.13 10.90 20.81
CA VAL A 194 0.18 11.57 20.65
C VAL A 194 0.10 12.75 19.66
N VAL A 195 -0.73 12.66 18.60
CA VAL A 195 -0.86 13.72 17.58
C VAL A 195 -2.11 14.58 17.73
N ARG A 196 -3.00 14.23 18.65
CA ARG A 196 -4.21 15.01 18.95
C ARG A 196 -3.86 16.47 19.25
N ASP A 197 -4.66 17.38 18.73
CA ASP A 197 -4.52 18.83 18.91
C ASP A 197 -3.20 19.43 18.38
N LYS A 198 -2.39 18.64 17.66
CA LYS A 198 -1.23 19.16 16.93
C LYS A 198 -1.60 19.42 15.46
N PRO A 199 -1.03 20.45 14.82
CA PRO A 199 -1.32 20.78 13.42
C PRO A 199 -0.62 19.79 12.45
N ILE A 200 -0.93 18.51 12.59
CA ILE A 200 -0.31 17.40 11.85
C ILE A 200 -1.41 16.64 11.14
N PHE A 201 -1.26 16.44 9.84
CA PHE A 201 -2.13 15.55 9.06
C PHE A 201 -1.74 14.09 9.28
N VAL A 202 -2.73 13.21 9.29
CA VAL A 202 -2.50 11.76 9.23
C VAL A 202 -2.99 11.26 7.88
N LEU A 203 -2.08 10.82 7.01
CA LEU A 203 -2.41 10.03 5.84
C LEU A 203 -2.67 8.60 6.30
N ALA A 204 -3.92 8.15 6.21
CA ALA A 204 -4.31 6.78 6.54
C ALA A 204 -4.60 6.01 5.24
N ASP A 205 -3.60 5.26 4.74
CA ASP A 205 -3.78 4.39 3.58
C ASP A 205 -4.32 3.03 4.04
N GLU A 206 -5.62 2.85 3.81
CA GLU A 206 -6.40 1.67 4.17
C GLU A 206 -6.79 0.82 2.95
N ILE A 207 -6.00 0.87 1.87
CA ILE A 207 -6.29 0.15 0.62
C ILE A 207 -6.48 -1.37 0.78
N TYR A 208 -5.94 -1.94 1.87
CA TYR A 208 -6.08 -3.36 2.21
C TYR A 208 -7.15 -3.64 3.27
N SER A 209 -7.98 -2.68 3.66
CA SER A 209 -8.96 -2.78 4.75
C SER A 209 -9.88 -4.01 4.67
N GLU A 210 -10.32 -4.40 3.48
CA GLU A 210 -11.16 -5.59 3.26
C GLU A 210 -10.37 -6.92 3.34
N LEU A 211 -9.04 -6.86 3.19
CA LEU A 211 -8.15 -8.03 3.26
C LEU A 211 -7.56 -8.17 4.68
N ASN A 212 -8.44 -8.27 5.66
CA ASN A 212 -8.12 -8.60 7.05
C ASN A 212 -8.57 -10.04 7.36
N TYR A 213 -7.85 -10.77 8.19
CA TYR A 213 -8.11 -12.21 8.41
C TYR A 213 -8.57 -12.53 9.83
N ASP A 214 -7.76 -12.20 10.82
CA ASP A 214 -7.93 -12.69 12.19
C ASP A 214 -8.47 -11.62 13.15
N GLN A 215 -8.64 -10.39 12.68
CA GLN A 215 -9.18 -9.27 13.45
C GLN A 215 -9.96 -8.31 12.54
N PRO A 216 -10.91 -7.53 13.08
CA PRO A 216 -11.59 -6.50 12.32
C PRO A 216 -10.61 -5.37 11.94
N HIS A 217 -10.95 -4.64 10.86
CA HIS A 217 -10.23 -3.43 10.50
C HIS A 217 -10.47 -2.33 11.54
N ALA A 218 -9.41 -1.63 11.92
CA ALA A 218 -9.41 -0.47 12.80
C ALA A 218 -8.91 0.76 12.04
N SER A 219 -9.29 1.96 12.49
CA SER A 219 -8.89 3.20 11.81
C SER A 219 -8.65 4.34 12.78
N MET A 220 -7.61 5.15 12.53
CA MET A 220 -7.35 6.40 13.24
C MET A 220 -8.43 7.45 12.96
N GLU A 221 -9.15 7.34 11.85
CA GLU A 221 -10.23 8.24 11.48
C GLU A 221 -11.32 8.33 12.57
N LYS A 222 -11.64 7.22 13.23
CA LYS A 222 -12.62 7.18 14.33
C LYS A 222 -12.28 8.09 15.49
N THR A 223 -11.00 8.39 15.67
CA THR A 223 -10.47 9.14 16.81
C THR A 223 -9.98 10.53 16.41
N LEU A 224 -9.54 10.70 15.15
CA LEU A 224 -8.93 11.91 14.61
C LEU A 224 -9.59 12.36 13.28
N HIS A 225 -10.91 12.30 13.18
CA HIS A 225 -11.65 12.60 11.95
C HIS A 225 -11.16 13.90 11.27
N ASP A 226 -10.95 14.96 12.05
CA ASP A 226 -10.58 16.28 11.51
C ASP A 226 -9.12 16.39 11.03
N GLN A 227 -8.26 15.42 11.37
CA GLN A 227 -6.83 15.40 11.01
C GLN A 227 -6.50 14.31 9.99
N VAL A 228 -7.39 13.32 9.79
CA VAL A 228 -7.14 12.18 8.92
C VAL A 228 -7.55 12.48 7.48
N VAL A 229 -6.65 12.18 6.56
CA VAL A 229 -6.94 12.01 5.13
C VAL A 229 -6.91 10.53 4.86
N LEU A 230 -8.10 9.94 4.76
CA LEU A 230 -8.31 8.52 4.53
C LEU A 230 -8.16 8.21 3.04
N MET A 231 -7.41 7.16 2.72
CA MET A 231 -7.24 6.65 1.37
C MET A 231 -7.68 5.19 1.30
N ASN A 232 -8.50 4.89 0.31
CA ASN A 232 -9.01 3.54 0.03
C ASN A 232 -9.22 3.38 -1.48
N GLY A 233 -9.80 2.30 -1.94
CA GLY A 233 -10.08 2.09 -3.35
C GLY A 233 -10.44 0.66 -3.68
N VAL A 234 -10.70 0.40 -4.96
CA VAL A 234 -11.20 -0.89 -5.43
C VAL A 234 -10.09 -1.86 -5.89
N SER A 235 -8.84 -1.39 -5.97
CA SER A 235 -7.73 -2.14 -6.58
C SER A 235 -7.48 -3.50 -5.94
N LYS A 236 -7.57 -3.62 -4.61
CA LYS A 236 -7.15 -4.83 -3.89
C LYS A 236 -8.34 -5.73 -3.53
N ALA A 237 -9.43 -5.15 -3.04
CA ALA A 237 -10.60 -5.89 -2.59
C ALA A 237 -11.39 -6.53 -3.73
N TRP A 238 -11.40 -5.94 -4.93
CA TRP A 238 -12.16 -6.43 -6.08
C TRP A 238 -11.29 -6.84 -7.27
N ALA A 239 -9.97 -7.00 -7.07
CA ALA A 239 -9.02 -7.33 -8.13
C ALA A 239 -9.10 -6.35 -9.32
N MET A 240 -9.17 -5.06 -9.03
CA MET A 240 -9.35 -3.97 -10.01
C MET A 240 -8.11 -3.08 -10.16
N THR A 241 -6.91 -3.64 -10.03
CA THR A 241 -5.67 -2.85 -10.09
C THR A 241 -5.53 -2.05 -11.38
N GLY A 242 -5.95 -2.62 -12.51
CA GLY A 242 -5.92 -2.00 -13.84
C GLY A 242 -7.00 -0.93 -14.07
N TYR A 243 -8.05 -0.87 -13.25
CA TYR A 243 -9.13 0.12 -13.38
C TYR A 243 -8.74 1.51 -12.89
N ARG A 244 -7.70 1.60 -12.04
CA ARG A 244 -7.14 2.85 -11.56
C ARG A 244 -8.15 3.74 -10.83
N ILE A 245 -8.91 3.22 -9.86
CA ILE A 245 -9.83 4.00 -9.03
C ILE A 245 -9.40 3.94 -7.57
N GLY A 246 -9.07 5.12 -7.03
CA GLY A 246 -8.84 5.40 -5.62
C GLY A 246 -9.95 6.28 -5.04
N VAL A 247 -10.05 6.28 -3.74
CA VAL A 247 -10.99 7.07 -2.94
C VAL A 247 -10.21 7.81 -1.87
N VAL A 248 -10.34 9.12 -1.84
CA VAL A 248 -9.88 9.97 -0.74
C VAL A 248 -11.10 10.47 0.01
N ALA A 249 -11.07 10.34 1.33
CA ALA A 249 -12.09 10.89 2.20
C ALA A 249 -11.43 11.78 3.27
N ALA A 250 -11.88 13.01 3.40
CA ALA A 250 -11.37 13.97 4.36
C ALA A 250 -12.39 15.09 4.61
N PRO A 251 -12.30 15.84 5.72
CA PRO A 251 -13.11 17.04 5.91
C PRO A 251 -13.02 17.96 4.71
N LYS A 252 -14.17 18.48 4.27
CA LYS A 252 -14.28 19.25 3.02
C LYS A 252 -13.24 20.36 2.84
N PRO A 253 -12.88 21.18 3.86
CA PRO A 253 -11.87 22.23 3.67
C PRO A 253 -10.48 21.68 3.29
N ILE A 254 -10.12 20.49 3.76
CA ILE A 254 -8.88 19.80 3.43
C ILE A 254 -8.99 19.21 2.03
N LEU A 255 -10.08 18.48 1.77
CA LEU A 255 -10.32 17.83 0.49
C LEU A 255 -10.33 18.83 -0.68
N ASP A 256 -10.91 20.00 -0.49
CA ASP A 256 -10.94 21.07 -1.52
C ASP A 256 -9.55 21.56 -1.94
N GLN A 257 -8.54 21.44 -1.07
CA GLN A 257 -7.16 21.79 -1.45
C GLN A 257 -6.49 20.64 -2.23
N ILE A 258 -6.70 19.40 -1.80
CA ILE A 258 -6.20 18.20 -2.48
C ILE A 258 -6.81 18.11 -3.89
N ALA A 259 -8.11 18.36 -4.01
CA ALA A 259 -8.83 18.34 -5.29
C ALA A 259 -8.28 19.34 -6.34
N LYS A 260 -7.63 20.43 -5.93
CA LYS A 260 -6.97 21.33 -6.88
C LYS A 260 -5.77 20.70 -7.59
N ILE A 261 -5.01 19.87 -6.85
CA ILE A 261 -3.87 19.15 -7.43
C ILE A 261 -4.40 18.08 -8.39
N HIS A 262 -5.34 17.26 -7.94
CA HIS A 262 -6.01 16.26 -8.76
C HIS A 262 -6.56 16.84 -10.07
N GLN A 263 -7.30 17.97 -10.00
CA GLN A 263 -7.83 18.62 -11.19
C GLN A 263 -6.73 19.07 -12.16
N ALA A 264 -5.59 19.52 -11.63
CA ALA A 264 -4.49 20.03 -12.46
C ALA A 264 -3.74 18.91 -13.19
N ILE A 265 -3.64 17.69 -12.60
CA ILE A 265 -2.84 16.57 -13.14
C ILE A 265 -3.67 15.55 -13.92
N THR A 266 -4.90 15.26 -13.49
CA THR A 266 -5.74 14.20 -14.07
C THR A 266 -7.03 14.74 -14.69
N THR A 267 -7.56 15.85 -14.19
CA THR A 267 -8.89 16.41 -14.54
C THR A 267 -10.04 15.56 -13.98
N THR A 268 -10.15 14.30 -14.37
CA THR A 268 -11.10 13.29 -13.88
C THR A 268 -10.68 11.90 -14.37
N GLU A 269 -11.05 10.86 -13.66
CA GLU A 269 -10.83 9.45 -14.04
C GLU A 269 -11.75 9.05 -15.21
N PRO A 270 -11.35 7.99 -15.97
CA PRO A 270 -12.19 7.46 -17.03
C PRO A 270 -13.58 7.07 -16.51
N THR A 271 -14.62 7.67 -17.08
CA THR A 271 -16.02 7.46 -16.63
C THR A 271 -16.43 5.98 -16.60
N PRO A 272 -16.08 5.13 -17.61
CA PRO A 272 -16.42 3.71 -17.53
C PRO A 272 -15.79 2.98 -16.33
N MET A 273 -14.63 3.42 -15.88
CA MET A 273 -13.97 2.83 -14.71
C MET A 273 -14.61 3.31 -13.40
N GLN A 274 -15.14 4.54 -13.39
CA GLN A 274 -15.92 5.05 -12.27
C GLN A 274 -17.25 4.30 -12.13
N ASP A 275 -17.96 4.02 -13.24
CA ASP A 275 -19.22 3.24 -13.21
C ASP A 275 -18.97 1.81 -12.72
N ALA A 276 -17.86 1.19 -13.12
CA ALA A 276 -17.46 -0.12 -12.60
C ALA A 276 -17.13 -0.09 -11.10
N ALA A 277 -16.46 0.96 -10.63
CA ALA A 277 -16.13 1.10 -9.22
C ALA A 277 -17.36 1.41 -8.35
N GLU A 278 -18.33 2.16 -8.88
CA GLU A 278 -19.63 2.36 -8.25
C GLU A 278 -20.34 1.02 -8.03
N GLU A 279 -20.40 0.17 -9.07
CA GLU A 279 -20.97 -1.17 -8.95
C GLU A 279 -20.25 -2.03 -7.91
N ALA A 280 -18.91 -1.97 -7.87
CA ALA A 280 -18.12 -2.70 -6.89
C ALA A 280 -18.45 -2.29 -5.44
N LEU A 281 -18.49 -0.99 -5.15
CA LEU A 281 -18.73 -0.47 -3.81
C LEU A 281 -20.20 -0.61 -3.37
N ALA A 282 -21.14 -0.39 -4.28
CA ALA A 282 -22.57 -0.48 -3.98
C ALA A 282 -23.04 -1.93 -3.83
N ASN A 283 -22.69 -2.81 -4.78
CA ASN A 283 -23.27 -4.13 -4.94
C ASN A 283 -22.28 -5.28 -4.74
N GLY A 284 -20.96 -5.01 -4.81
CA GLY A 284 -19.88 -6.02 -4.78
C GLY A 284 -19.33 -6.36 -3.39
N LYS A 285 -19.96 -5.95 -2.30
CA LYS A 285 -19.42 -6.15 -0.92
C LYS A 285 -19.22 -7.62 -0.57
N ALA A 286 -20.03 -8.53 -1.12
CA ALA A 286 -19.91 -9.96 -0.87
C ALA A 286 -18.82 -10.64 -1.74
N ASP A 287 -18.43 -10.03 -2.86
CA ASP A 287 -17.48 -10.62 -3.81
C ASP A 287 -16.07 -10.76 -3.24
N VAL A 288 -15.76 -9.94 -2.26
CA VAL A 288 -14.46 -9.96 -1.57
C VAL A 288 -14.26 -11.24 -0.75
N LEU A 289 -15.34 -11.80 -0.21
CA LEU A 289 -15.30 -12.90 0.77
C LEU A 289 -14.63 -14.18 0.26
N PRO A 290 -14.91 -14.69 -0.94
CA PRO A 290 -14.24 -15.88 -1.48
C PRO A 290 -12.74 -15.67 -1.66
N MET A 291 -12.33 -14.53 -2.21
CA MET A 291 -10.93 -14.17 -2.43
C MET A 291 -10.19 -14.02 -1.10
N LYS A 292 -10.77 -13.31 -0.12
CA LYS A 292 -10.23 -13.15 1.22
C LYS A 292 -10.01 -14.49 1.90
N LYS A 293 -10.97 -15.42 1.82
CA LYS A 293 -10.86 -16.77 2.38
C LYS A 293 -9.74 -17.58 1.72
N GLU A 294 -9.58 -17.43 0.42
CA GLU A 294 -8.49 -18.10 -0.31
C GLU A 294 -7.14 -17.51 0.07
N PHE A 295 -6.99 -16.18 0.15
CA PHE A 295 -5.77 -15.55 0.61
C PHE A 295 -5.38 -15.97 2.03
N GLN A 296 -6.36 -16.11 2.94
CA GLN A 296 -6.11 -16.61 4.28
C GLN A 296 -5.50 -18.03 4.26
N LYS A 297 -6.02 -18.93 3.44
CA LYS A 297 -5.45 -20.29 3.28
C LYS A 297 -4.03 -20.24 2.70
N ARG A 298 -3.82 -19.42 1.67
CA ARG A 298 -2.50 -19.26 1.03
C ARG A 298 -1.48 -18.68 2.02
N ARG A 299 -1.88 -17.68 2.81
CA ARG A 299 -1.09 -17.14 3.91
C ARG A 299 -0.63 -18.23 4.86
N ASP A 300 -1.57 -19.05 5.35
CA ASP A 300 -1.28 -20.07 6.34
C ASP A 300 -0.30 -21.12 5.78
N VAL A 301 -0.50 -21.58 4.55
CA VAL A 301 0.42 -22.54 3.89
C VAL A 301 1.82 -21.92 3.71
N LEU A 302 1.90 -20.68 3.24
CA LEU A 302 3.19 -20.02 3.02
C LEU A 302 3.90 -19.73 4.34
N TYR A 303 3.17 -19.22 5.35
CA TYR A 303 3.70 -18.91 6.67
C TYR A 303 4.27 -20.19 7.35
N ASP A 304 3.50 -21.27 7.38
CA ASP A 304 3.93 -22.54 7.98
C ASP A 304 5.13 -23.12 7.23
N GLY A 305 5.16 -23.01 5.90
CA GLY A 305 6.28 -23.44 5.08
C GLY A 305 7.56 -22.67 5.38
N LEU A 306 7.49 -21.33 5.41
CA LEU A 306 8.63 -20.47 5.72
C LEU A 306 9.17 -20.71 7.14
N THR A 307 8.28 -20.82 8.13
CA THR A 307 8.67 -21.08 9.52
C THR A 307 9.42 -22.42 9.67
N LYS A 308 8.96 -23.48 8.97
CA LYS A 308 9.66 -24.78 8.95
C LYS A 308 11.05 -24.72 8.32
N LEU A 309 11.27 -23.77 7.39
CA LEU A 309 12.57 -23.54 6.77
C LEU A 309 13.49 -22.63 7.59
N GLY A 310 13.01 -22.13 8.74
CA GLY A 310 13.78 -21.29 9.65
C GLY A 310 13.70 -19.79 9.35
N PHE A 311 12.79 -19.34 8.47
CA PHE A 311 12.50 -17.93 8.29
C PHE A 311 11.65 -17.42 9.46
N GLU A 312 12.14 -16.43 10.18
CA GLU A 312 11.39 -15.77 11.23
C GLU A 312 10.49 -14.68 10.61
N CYS A 313 9.20 -14.70 10.94
CA CYS A 313 8.26 -13.69 10.45
C CYS A 313 7.08 -13.51 11.41
N VAL A 314 6.62 -12.27 11.53
CA VAL A 314 5.34 -11.97 12.18
C VAL A 314 4.22 -12.50 11.28
N LYS A 315 3.28 -13.27 11.85
CA LYS A 315 2.15 -13.80 11.06
C LYS A 315 1.27 -12.64 10.57
N PRO A 316 1.11 -12.45 9.25
CA PRO A 316 0.31 -11.36 8.72
C PRO A 316 -1.15 -11.51 9.13
N LYS A 317 -1.77 -10.41 9.55
CA LYS A 317 -3.20 -10.35 9.85
C LYS A 317 -4.02 -9.70 8.74
N GLY A 318 -3.35 -9.09 7.76
CA GLY A 318 -4.00 -8.47 6.60
C GLY A 318 -3.10 -8.36 5.38
N ALA A 319 -3.58 -7.68 4.34
CA ALA A 319 -2.99 -7.59 3.00
C ALA A 319 -2.76 -8.97 2.38
N PHE A 320 -1.71 -9.17 1.57
CA PHE A 320 -1.34 -10.47 1.01
C PHE A 320 0.19 -10.65 0.94
N TYR A 321 0.90 -10.19 2.00
CA TYR A 321 2.36 -10.27 2.09
C TYR A 321 2.81 -10.96 3.36
N ILE A 322 3.96 -11.66 3.28
CA ILE A 322 4.76 -12.11 4.41
C ILE A 322 6.11 -11.40 4.33
N PHE A 323 6.56 -10.84 5.44
CA PHE A 323 7.87 -10.25 5.60
C PHE A 323 8.70 -11.14 6.51
N ALA A 324 9.73 -11.78 5.94
CA ALA A 324 10.42 -12.87 6.58
C ALA A 324 11.92 -12.57 6.68
N LYS A 325 12.51 -12.77 7.86
CA LYS A 325 13.95 -12.62 8.10
C LYS A 325 14.69 -13.78 7.45
N ILE A 326 15.77 -13.49 6.76
CA ILE A 326 16.64 -14.49 6.15
C ILE A 326 17.27 -15.34 7.24
N PRO A 327 17.18 -16.71 7.18
CA PRO A 327 17.77 -17.58 8.18
C PRO A 327 19.28 -17.40 8.32
N ALA A 328 19.77 -17.48 9.56
CA ALA A 328 21.20 -17.53 9.81
C ALA A 328 21.87 -18.69 9.05
N GLY A 329 23.08 -18.46 8.55
CA GLY A 329 23.81 -19.42 7.72
C GLY A 329 23.54 -19.30 6.21
N LEU A 330 22.62 -18.40 5.79
CA LEU A 330 22.47 -17.99 4.39
C LEU A 330 23.08 -16.60 4.18
N GLU A 331 23.17 -16.15 2.91
CA GLU A 331 23.58 -14.76 2.59
C GLU A 331 22.67 -13.75 3.31
N GLN A 332 23.23 -12.86 4.13
CA GLN A 332 22.47 -11.90 4.94
C GLN A 332 22.27 -10.55 4.25
N ASP A 333 23.02 -10.23 3.20
CA ASP A 333 22.73 -9.13 2.30
C ASP A 333 21.48 -9.51 1.49
N ASP A 334 20.35 -8.94 1.85
CA ASP A 334 19.05 -9.31 1.25
C ASP A 334 19.00 -9.08 -0.26
N THR A 335 19.71 -8.09 -0.76
CA THR A 335 19.81 -7.83 -2.20
C THR A 335 20.59 -8.94 -2.90
N LYS A 336 21.74 -9.36 -2.37
CA LYS A 336 22.49 -10.49 -2.94
C LYS A 336 21.69 -11.79 -2.83
N PHE A 337 21.05 -11.98 -1.68
CA PHE A 337 20.20 -13.16 -1.44
C PHE A 337 19.12 -13.33 -2.50
N ILE A 338 18.36 -12.27 -2.83
CA ILE A 338 17.26 -12.38 -3.81
C ILE A 338 17.75 -12.68 -5.23
N TYR A 339 18.92 -12.13 -5.62
CA TYR A 339 19.52 -12.45 -6.92
C TYR A 339 20.03 -13.89 -6.98
N ASP A 340 20.71 -14.36 -5.95
CA ASP A 340 21.21 -15.74 -5.87
C ASP A 340 20.05 -16.75 -5.83
N LEU A 341 19.01 -16.48 -5.03
CA LEU A 341 17.78 -17.28 -4.98
C LEU A 341 17.07 -17.34 -6.34
N ALA A 342 16.99 -16.21 -7.06
CA ALA A 342 16.37 -16.16 -8.38
C ALA A 342 17.14 -17.05 -9.39
N GLU A 343 18.46 -16.97 -9.39
CA GLU A 343 19.30 -17.72 -10.35
C GLU A 343 19.38 -19.21 -10.01
N LYS A 344 19.64 -19.58 -8.76
CA LYS A 344 19.85 -20.97 -8.34
C LYS A 344 18.54 -21.65 -7.96
N GLY A 345 17.70 -20.96 -7.17
CA GLY A 345 16.45 -21.52 -6.64
C GLY A 345 15.25 -21.37 -7.57
N ARG A 346 15.35 -20.53 -8.62
CA ARG A 346 14.22 -20.19 -9.51
C ARG A 346 12.98 -19.67 -8.74
N VAL A 347 13.23 -18.91 -7.68
CA VAL A 347 12.21 -18.25 -6.85
C VAL A 347 12.54 -16.75 -6.75
N ALA A 348 11.60 -15.90 -7.10
CA ALA A 348 11.74 -14.46 -6.99
C ALA A 348 10.94 -13.93 -5.79
N VAL A 349 11.64 -13.24 -4.88
CA VAL A 349 11.09 -12.52 -3.73
C VAL A 349 11.64 -11.10 -3.74
N VAL A 350 11.10 -10.18 -2.95
CA VAL A 350 11.58 -8.79 -2.92
C VAL A 350 12.48 -8.58 -1.70
N ALA A 351 13.64 -7.94 -1.88
CA ALA A 351 14.53 -7.59 -0.78
C ALA A 351 13.86 -6.63 0.20
N GLY A 352 14.04 -6.87 1.48
CA GLY A 352 13.43 -6.06 2.52
C GLY A 352 13.97 -4.64 2.56
N SER A 353 15.26 -4.45 2.27
CA SER A 353 15.90 -3.14 2.14
C SER A 353 15.25 -2.23 1.07
N PHE A 354 14.49 -2.80 0.11
CA PHE A 354 13.74 -2.00 -0.86
C PHE A 354 12.51 -1.33 -0.24
N PHE A 355 12.15 -1.67 1.00
CA PHE A 355 11.06 -1.08 1.78
C PHE A 355 11.57 -0.11 2.86
N ALA A 356 12.78 0.41 2.70
CA ALA A 356 13.43 1.38 3.58
C ALA A 356 14.01 0.78 4.88
N LYS A 357 14.34 1.65 5.82
CA LYS A 357 15.02 1.32 7.09
C LYS A 357 14.26 0.26 7.89
N GLY A 358 14.98 -0.67 8.50
CA GLY A 358 14.40 -1.80 9.25
C GLY A 358 13.96 -2.97 8.36
N GLY A 359 14.17 -2.84 7.04
CA GLY A 359 13.91 -3.93 6.09
C GLY A 359 15.13 -4.80 5.79
N GLU A 360 16.32 -4.36 6.17
CA GLU A 360 17.58 -5.06 5.88
C GLU A 360 17.62 -6.45 6.50
N GLY A 361 18.04 -7.44 5.71
CA GLY A 361 18.08 -8.84 6.13
C GLY A 361 16.72 -9.56 6.09
N TYR A 362 15.69 -8.89 5.57
CA TYR A 362 14.37 -9.48 5.35
C TYR A 362 14.08 -9.65 3.86
N ILE A 363 13.04 -10.45 3.57
CA ILE A 363 12.47 -10.61 2.24
C ILE A 363 10.95 -10.50 2.32
N ARG A 364 10.33 -9.90 1.29
CA ARG A 364 8.86 -9.88 1.15
C ARG A 364 8.41 -10.93 0.14
N LEU A 365 7.45 -11.76 0.55
CA LEU A 365 6.75 -12.70 -0.31
C LEU A 365 5.27 -12.31 -0.41
N SER A 366 4.74 -12.26 -1.63
CA SER A 366 3.28 -12.09 -1.86
C SER A 366 2.64 -13.46 -2.02
N TYR A 367 1.53 -13.70 -1.31
CA TYR A 367 0.71 -14.91 -1.52
C TYR A 367 -0.49 -14.66 -2.46
N ALA A 368 -0.46 -13.56 -3.19
CA ALA A 368 -1.40 -13.29 -4.29
C ALA A 368 -0.98 -14.02 -5.59
N ILE A 369 -0.70 -15.30 -5.46
CA ILE A 369 -0.39 -16.25 -6.55
C ILE A 369 -1.10 -17.57 -6.27
N SER A 370 -1.22 -18.45 -7.28
CA SER A 370 -1.93 -19.72 -7.12
C SER A 370 -1.35 -20.59 -6.01
N MET A 371 -2.19 -21.41 -5.36
CA MET A 371 -1.76 -22.37 -4.32
C MET A 371 -0.69 -23.33 -4.83
N ASP A 372 -0.76 -23.74 -6.11
CA ASP A 372 0.23 -24.64 -6.70
C ASP A 372 1.59 -23.94 -6.84
N ASN A 373 1.62 -22.67 -7.23
CA ASN A 373 2.84 -21.88 -7.28
C ASN A 373 3.42 -21.64 -5.89
N ILE A 374 2.59 -21.47 -4.86
CA ILE A 374 3.05 -21.36 -3.46
C ILE A 374 3.74 -22.66 -3.03
N LYS A 375 3.13 -23.81 -3.29
CA LYS A 375 3.70 -25.11 -2.92
C LYS A 375 5.00 -25.41 -3.68
N GLU A 376 5.03 -25.14 -4.99
CA GLU A 376 6.25 -25.33 -5.80
C GLU A 376 7.34 -24.35 -5.36
N GLY A 377 7.02 -23.09 -5.10
CA GLY A 377 7.96 -22.09 -4.60
C GLY A 377 8.57 -22.51 -3.25
N LEU A 378 7.75 -23.00 -2.31
CA LEU A 378 8.23 -23.53 -1.03
C LEU A 378 9.16 -24.73 -1.20
N LYS A 379 8.86 -25.67 -2.11
CA LYS A 379 9.71 -26.81 -2.42
C LYS A 379 11.08 -26.36 -2.95
N ARG A 380 11.10 -25.41 -3.88
CA ARG A 380 12.35 -24.86 -4.43
C ARG A 380 13.15 -24.10 -3.38
N LEU A 381 12.46 -23.32 -2.52
CA LEU A 381 13.08 -22.62 -1.41
C LEU A 381 13.69 -23.61 -0.40
N GLU A 382 13.02 -24.72 -0.10
CA GLU A 382 13.55 -25.78 0.75
C GLU A 382 14.85 -26.37 0.18
N GLN A 383 14.87 -26.69 -1.11
CA GLN A 383 16.06 -27.18 -1.79
C GLN A 383 17.19 -26.16 -1.72
N TYR A 384 16.90 -24.89 -2.07
CA TYR A 384 17.90 -23.81 -2.01
C TYR A 384 18.50 -23.66 -0.62
N VAL A 385 17.68 -23.66 0.44
CA VAL A 385 18.15 -23.57 1.84
C VAL A 385 19.06 -24.74 2.19
N LYS A 386 18.69 -25.98 1.81
CA LYS A 386 19.52 -27.19 2.07
C LYS A 386 20.88 -27.14 1.37
N GLU A 387 20.94 -26.57 0.18
CA GLU A 387 22.16 -26.54 -0.65
C GLU A 387 23.09 -25.37 -0.30
N ASN A 388 22.58 -24.30 0.28
CA ASN A 388 23.33 -23.05 0.49
C ASN A 388 23.47 -22.64 1.96
N LYS A 389 22.87 -23.39 2.91
CA LYS A 389 23.05 -23.12 4.34
C LYS A 389 24.37 -23.69 4.82
N ALA A 390 25.25 -22.79 5.33
CA ALA A 390 26.53 -23.13 5.91
C ALA A 390 26.42 -23.80 7.30
#